data_d241065c0a12a5813bcf07d089c14cbb
#
_entry.id   d241065c0a12a5813bcf07d089c14cbb
#
_cell.length_a   1.000
_cell.length_b   1.000
_cell.length_c   1.000
_cell.angle_alpha   90.00
_cell.angle_beta   90.00
_cell.angle_gamma   90.00
#
_symmetry.space_group_name_H-M   'P 1'
#
loop_
_entity.id
_entity.type
_entity.pdbx_description
1 polymer ?
#
loop_
_entity_poly.entity_id
_entity_poly.type
_entity_poly.pdbx_seq_one_letter_code
_entity_poly.pdbx_strand_id
1 'polypeptide(L)'
;GFVVTAEELASGVSIGDMAPYPHQFNTANELLALCAAQGKSIAEIKRENELSRRSAAVLDRGLTKIWDVMNDCINRGLERGGILPGGLNVKRRAKPIHEALMAERGLNMSAPHTINDWMSVYAMAVNEENAAGGQVVTAPTNGAAGVVPATLRYWLDHVPGATPKRIPEFLLTAAAIGGLIKFNASISGAECGCQAEVGSASAMAAAGLCAVLGGSPAQVENAAEIALEHHLGMTCDPVKGLVQVPCIERNGLGCIKAVSAASL
;
A
#
# COMPACT_ATOMS: atom_id res chain seq x y z
N GLY A 1 10.98 0.48 3.88
CA GLY A 1 11.36 0.13 5.26
C GLY A 1 12.23 -1.10 5.25
N PHE A 2 13.33 -1.05 5.97
CA PHE A 2 14.16 -2.24 6.18
C PHE A 2 13.36 -3.21 7.05
N VAL A 3 13.03 -4.39 6.52
CA VAL A 3 12.59 -5.50 7.36
C VAL A 3 13.87 -6.13 7.91
N VAL A 4 14.29 -5.69 9.10
CA VAL A 4 15.36 -6.36 9.84
C VAL A 4 14.71 -7.57 10.52
N THR A 5 15.15 -8.77 10.17
CA THR A 5 14.69 -9.98 10.84
C THR A 5 15.29 -10.07 12.24
N ALA A 6 14.65 -10.82 13.14
CA ALA A 6 15.20 -11.08 14.47
C ALA A 6 16.60 -11.74 14.42
N GLU A 7 16.88 -12.51 13.37
CA GLU A 7 18.19 -13.12 13.13
C GLU A 7 19.24 -12.11 12.71
N GLU A 8 18.89 -11.12 11.88
CA GLU A 8 19.79 -10.01 11.50
C GLU A 8 20.09 -9.10 12.69
N LEU A 9 19.13 -8.86 13.59
CA LEU A 9 19.34 -8.14 14.85
C LEU A 9 20.24 -8.94 15.81
N ALA A 10 20.08 -10.25 15.86
CA ALA A 10 20.89 -11.13 16.72
C ALA A 10 22.32 -11.32 16.21
N SER A 11 22.58 -11.15 14.91
CA SER A 11 23.91 -11.27 14.31
C SER A 11 24.85 -10.11 14.61
N GLY A 12 24.37 -9.03 15.23
CA GLY A 12 25.19 -7.86 15.61
C GLY A 12 25.75 -7.07 14.42
N VAL A 13 25.28 -7.32 13.21
CA VAL A 13 25.72 -6.58 12.02
C VAL A 13 25.12 -5.17 12.07
N SER A 14 25.99 -4.18 12.23
CA SER A 14 25.59 -2.77 12.12
C SER A 14 25.18 -2.44 10.69
N ILE A 15 24.11 -1.64 10.52
CA ILE A 15 23.68 -1.15 9.20
C ILE A 15 24.82 -0.46 8.44
N GLY A 16 25.79 0.13 9.16
CA GLY A 16 26.99 0.77 8.60
C GLY A 16 28.01 -0.20 7.98
N ASP A 17 27.98 -1.50 8.33
CA ASP A 17 28.94 -2.51 7.84
C ASP A 17 28.46 -3.26 6.59
N MET A 18 27.27 -2.95 6.10
CA MET A 18 26.70 -3.62 4.92
C MET A 18 27.23 -2.98 3.63
N ALA A 19 27.70 -3.81 2.70
CA ALA A 19 28.08 -3.35 1.37
C ALA A 19 26.94 -2.51 0.72
N PRO A 20 27.25 -1.48 -0.07
CA PRO A 20 26.21 -0.68 -0.73
C PRO A 20 25.34 -1.52 -1.64
N TYR A 21 24.10 -1.10 -1.86
CA TYR A 21 23.22 -1.75 -2.84
C TYR A 21 23.81 -1.62 -4.26
N PRO A 22 23.63 -2.61 -5.14
CA PRO A 22 24.13 -2.55 -6.51
C PRO A 22 23.53 -1.39 -7.32
N HIS A 23 22.30 -1.00 -7.03
CA HIS A 23 21.61 0.12 -7.66
C HIS A 23 21.27 1.16 -6.60
N GLN A 24 22.12 2.19 -6.50
CA GLN A 24 21.89 3.28 -5.57
C GLN A 24 21.08 4.38 -6.23
N PHE A 25 20.03 4.84 -5.58
CA PHE A 25 19.23 5.98 -5.98
C PHE A 25 18.60 6.64 -4.74
N ASN A 26 18.59 7.95 -4.72
CA ASN A 26 18.01 8.76 -3.66
C ASN A 26 16.88 9.66 -4.18
N THR A 27 16.74 9.78 -5.49
CA THR A 27 15.71 10.56 -6.16
C THR A 27 14.96 9.73 -7.20
N ALA A 28 13.77 10.17 -7.60
CA ALA A 28 13.02 9.56 -8.68
C ALA A 28 13.79 9.65 -10.02
N ASN A 29 14.42 10.79 -10.28
CA ASN A 29 15.24 10.98 -11.49
C ASN A 29 16.40 9.97 -11.59
N GLU A 30 17.09 9.71 -10.48
CA GLU A 30 18.15 8.70 -10.45
C GLU A 30 17.60 7.29 -10.70
N LEU A 31 16.44 6.95 -10.11
CA LEU A 31 15.77 5.66 -10.34
C LEU A 31 15.36 5.51 -11.80
N LEU A 32 14.76 6.53 -12.42
CA LEU A 32 14.39 6.52 -13.83
C LEU A 32 15.60 6.40 -14.75
N ALA A 33 16.69 7.09 -14.44
CA ALA A 33 17.96 6.98 -15.19
C ALA A 33 18.53 5.55 -15.13
N LEU A 34 18.48 4.91 -13.96
CA LEU A 34 18.88 3.50 -13.80
C LEU A 34 18.00 2.55 -14.63
N CYS A 35 16.68 2.74 -14.58
CA CYS A 35 15.74 1.96 -15.40
C CYS A 35 16.06 2.09 -16.88
N ALA A 36 16.26 3.31 -17.37
CA ALA A 36 16.58 3.58 -18.76
C ALA A 36 17.93 2.99 -19.19
N ALA A 37 18.98 3.17 -18.37
CA ALA A 37 20.33 2.68 -18.66
C ALA A 37 20.41 1.14 -18.72
N GLN A 38 19.57 0.44 -17.94
CA GLN A 38 19.60 -1.01 -17.85
C GLN A 38 18.47 -1.71 -18.61
N GLY A 39 17.51 -0.95 -19.17
CA GLY A 39 16.32 -1.50 -19.81
C GLY A 39 15.43 -2.28 -18.85
N LYS A 40 15.36 -1.88 -17.58
CA LYS A 40 14.65 -2.59 -16.51
C LYS A 40 13.51 -1.77 -15.93
N SER A 41 12.51 -2.46 -15.41
CA SER A 41 11.44 -1.87 -14.61
C SER A 41 11.94 -1.47 -13.20
N ILE A 42 11.18 -0.61 -12.52
CA ILE A 42 11.43 -0.24 -11.12
C ILE A 42 11.43 -1.48 -10.21
N ALA A 43 10.51 -2.41 -10.45
CA ALA A 43 10.45 -3.67 -9.70
C ALA A 43 11.70 -4.52 -9.86
N GLU A 44 12.28 -4.61 -11.06
CA GLU A 44 13.51 -5.35 -11.33
C GLU A 44 14.72 -4.72 -10.65
N ILE A 45 14.88 -3.39 -10.74
CA ILE A 45 15.93 -2.65 -10.01
C ILE A 45 15.81 -2.90 -8.51
N LYS A 46 14.60 -2.78 -7.96
CA LYS A 46 14.36 -3.04 -6.53
C LYS A 46 14.62 -4.50 -6.15
N ARG A 47 14.23 -5.45 -7.01
CA ARG A 47 14.49 -6.87 -6.79
C ARG A 47 15.98 -7.18 -6.73
N GLU A 48 16.78 -6.63 -7.61
CA GLU A 48 18.23 -6.84 -7.59
C GLU A 48 18.89 -6.28 -6.33
N ASN A 49 18.43 -5.12 -5.85
CA ASN A 49 18.85 -4.59 -4.57
C ASN A 49 18.52 -5.54 -3.41
N GLU A 50 17.32 -6.12 -3.38
CA GLU A 50 16.94 -7.09 -2.36
C GLU A 50 17.75 -8.39 -2.45
N LEU A 51 18.04 -8.86 -3.68
CA LEU A 51 18.83 -10.08 -3.91
C LEU A 51 20.30 -9.92 -3.51
N SER A 52 20.83 -8.70 -3.41
CA SER A 52 22.17 -8.47 -2.84
C SER A 52 22.24 -8.76 -1.33
N ARG A 53 21.08 -8.86 -0.67
CA ARG A 53 20.97 -9.05 0.80
C ARG A 53 20.42 -10.42 1.18
N ARG A 54 19.71 -11.08 0.27
CA ARG A 54 19.02 -12.34 0.54
C ARG A 54 18.86 -13.17 -0.71
N SER A 55 18.68 -14.49 -0.55
CA SER A 55 18.42 -15.37 -1.69
C SER A 55 17.04 -15.11 -2.31
N ALA A 56 16.88 -15.45 -3.59
CA ALA A 56 15.60 -15.33 -4.29
C ALA A 56 14.46 -16.07 -3.56
N ALA A 57 14.73 -17.25 -3.06
CA ALA A 57 13.74 -18.05 -2.32
C ALA A 57 13.29 -17.36 -1.02
N VAL A 58 14.19 -16.65 -0.32
CA VAL A 58 13.84 -15.88 0.89
C VAL A 58 13.00 -14.66 0.51
N LEU A 59 13.40 -13.93 -0.54
CA LEU A 59 12.67 -12.77 -1.02
C LEU A 59 11.25 -13.15 -1.45
N ASP A 60 11.12 -14.18 -2.28
CA ASP A 60 9.82 -14.60 -2.83
C ASP A 60 8.87 -15.08 -1.73
N ARG A 61 9.36 -15.87 -0.76
CA ARG A 61 8.57 -16.24 0.43
C ARG A 61 8.17 -15.02 1.27
N GLY A 62 9.07 -14.05 1.40
CA GLY A 62 8.79 -12.79 2.13
C GLY A 62 7.67 -11.99 1.47
N LEU A 63 7.72 -11.81 0.15
CA LEU A 63 6.69 -11.10 -0.62
C LEU A 63 5.34 -11.83 -0.56
N THR A 64 5.35 -13.16 -0.68
CA THR A 64 4.14 -13.98 -0.52
C THR A 64 3.54 -13.79 0.87
N LYS A 65 4.36 -13.88 1.92
CA LYS A 65 3.90 -13.70 3.31
C LYS A 65 3.31 -12.30 3.54
N ILE A 66 3.89 -11.26 2.96
CA ILE A 66 3.35 -9.88 3.06
C ILE A 66 1.95 -9.84 2.46
N TRP A 67 1.77 -10.38 1.26
CA TRP A 67 0.46 -10.42 0.63
C TRP A 67 -0.54 -11.27 1.41
N ASP A 68 -0.15 -12.44 1.87
CA ASP A 68 -1.03 -13.33 2.64
C ASP A 68 -1.57 -12.61 3.88
N VAL A 69 -0.70 -11.92 4.64
CA VAL A 69 -1.10 -11.15 5.83
C VAL A 69 -2.02 -9.98 5.45
N MET A 70 -1.75 -9.27 4.36
CA MET A 70 -2.60 -8.19 3.85
C MET A 70 -3.99 -8.72 3.48
N ASN A 71 -4.03 -9.79 2.71
CA ASN A 71 -5.27 -10.40 2.22
C ASN A 71 -6.10 -11.00 3.36
N ASP A 72 -5.47 -11.68 4.30
CA ASP A 72 -6.12 -12.21 5.49
C ASP A 72 -6.69 -11.10 6.37
N CYS A 73 -6.00 -9.96 6.46
CA CYS A 73 -6.49 -8.80 7.19
C CYS A 73 -7.76 -8.23 6.53
N ILE A 74 -7.79 -8.09 5.21
CA ILE A 74 -9.00 -7.68 4.47
C ILE A 74 -10.14 -8.67 4.78
N ASN A 75 -9.91 -9.97 4.59
CA ASN A 75 -10.95 -10.98 4.78
C ASN A 75 -11.54 -10.95 6.20
N ARG A 76 -10.68 -10.87 7.22
CA ARG A 76 -11.14 -10.72 8.62
C ARG A 76 -11.99 -9.47 8.84
N GLY A 77 -11.58 -8.34 8.28
CA GLY A 77 -12.30 -7.07 8.41
C GLY A 77 -13.66 -7.07 7.70
N LEU A 78 -13.77 -7.78 6.58
CA LEU A 78 -15.03 -7.94 5.84
C LEU A 78 -16.04 -8.85 6.58
N GLU A 79 -15.57 -9.73 7.45
CA GLU A 79 -16.43 -10.66 8.19
C GLU A 79 -16.83 -10.13 9.57
N ARG A 80 -16.03 -9.24 10.16
CA ARG A 80 -16.22 -8.76 11.54
C ARG A 80 -17.12 -7.53 11.60
N GLY A 81 -18.13 -7.59 12.44
CA GLY A 81 -19.01 -6.47 12.80
C GLY A 81 -18.75 -5.96 14.22
N GLY A 82 -19.63 -5.10 14.69
CA GLY A 82 -19.63 -4.59 16.07
C GLY A 82 -19.08 -3.16 16.17
N ILE A 83 -18.63 -2.81 17.40
CA ILE A 83 -18.14 -1.47 17.74
C ILE A 83 -16.63 -1.55 17.96
N LEU A 84 -15.90 -0.57 17.43
CA LEU A 84 -14.45 -0.46 17.62
C LEU A 84 -14.12 -0.05 19.06
N PRO A 85 -13.00 -0.52 19.63
CA PRO A 85 -12.57 -0.15 20.98
C PRO A 85 -12.16 1.32 21.06
N GLY A 86 -11.99 1.86 22.30
CA GLY A 86 -11.48 3.22 22.52
C GLY A 86 -12.55 4.27 22.87
N GLY A 87 -13.83 3.88 22.97
CA GLY A 87 -14.87 4.73 23.54
C GLY A 87 -15.44 5.81 22.61
N LEU A 88 -15.15 5.77 21.30
CA LEU A 88 -15.81 6.61 20.30
C LEU A 88 -17.13 6.03 19.80
N ASN A 89 -17.43 4.77 20.14
CA ASN A 89 -18.59 4.02 19.68
C ASN A 89 -18.71 3.93 18.15
N VAL A 90 -17.58 3.92 17.45
CA VAL A 90 -17.54 3.77 15.99
C VAL A 90 -17.95 2.35 15.63
N LYS A 91 -19.01 2.23 14.82
CA LYS A 91 -19.47 0.95 14.29
C LYS A 91 -18.57 0.53 13.13
N ARG A 92 -18.23 -0.76 13.07
CA ARG A 92 -17.60 -1.35 11.88
C ARG A 92 -18.59 -1.30 10.73
N ARG A 93 -18.12 -0.82 9.59
CA ARG A 93 -18.93 -0.61 8.36
C ARG A 93 -18.50 -1.50 7.21
N ALA A 94 -17.27 -2.03 7.24
CA ALA A 94 -16.77 -2.86 6.14
C ALA A 94 -17.67 -4.07 5.89
N LYS A 95 -18.10 -4.78 6.92
CA LYS A 95 -18.97 -5.95 6.78
C LYS A 95 -20.31 -5.62 6.11
N PRO A 96 -21.17 -4.72 6.61
CA PRO A 96 -22.47 -4.45 5.99
C PRO A 96 -22.33 -3.84 4.58
N ILE A 97 -21.30 -3.05 4.29
CA ILE A 97 -21.05 -2.54 2.93
C ILE A 97 -20.70 -3.71 2.00
N HIS A 98 -19.81 -4.60 2.44
CA HIS A 98 -19.42 -5.77 1.66
C HIS A 98 -20.61 -6.70 1.39
N GLU A 99 -21.45 -6.96 2.39
CA GLU A 99 -22.68 -7.76 2.23
C GLU A 99 -23.64 -7.14 1.19
N ALA A 100 -23.82 -5.81 1.20
CA ALA A 100 -24.61 -5.10 0.20
C ALA A 100 -23.99 -5.22 -1.20
N LEU A 101 -22.69 -5.02 -1.34
CA LEU A 101 -21.97 -5.16 -2.60
C LEU A 101 -22.05 -6.60 -3.17
N MET A 102 -21.96 -7.59 -2.30
CA MET A 102 -22.13 -9.00 -2.69
C MET A 102 -23.55 -9.32 -3.15
N ALA A 103 -24.56 -8.70 -2.54
CA ALA A 103 -25.96 -8.87 -2.97
C ALA A 103 -26.23 -8.24 -4.34
N GLU A 104 -25.51 -7.18 -4.70
CA GLU A 104 -25.59 -6.55 -6.03
C GLU A 104 -24.82 -7.32 -7.12
N ARG A 105 -23.89 -8.20 -6.73
CA ARG A 105 -23.03 -8.95 -7.64
C ARG A 105 -23.87 -9.91 -8.48
N GLY A 106 -23.85 -9.72 -9.80
CA GLY A 106 -24.64 -10.53 -10.74
C GLY A 106 -25.96 -9.91 -11.14
N LEU A 107 -26.32 -8.74 -10.62
CA LEU A 107 -27.43 -7.96 -11.17
C LEU A 107 -27.02 -7.38 -12.54
N ASN A 108 -27.98 -7.34 -13.47
CA ASN A 108 -27.73 -6.80 -14.82
C ASN A 108 -27.42 -5.31 -14.85
N MET A 109 -27.67 -4.61 -13.76
CA MET A 109 -27.37 -3.18 -13.59
C MET A 109 -26.76 -2.96 -12.21
N SER A 110 -25.59 -2.33 -12.17
CA SER A 110 -24.98 -1.79 -10.96
C SER A 110 -24.77 -0.28 -11.12
N ALA A 111 -24.83 0.46 -10.03
CA ALA A 111 -24.53 1.90 -10.07
C ALA A 111 -23.06 2.12 -10.46
N PRO A 112 -22.72 3.10 -11.31
CA PRO A 112 -21.34 3.31 -11.77
C PRO A 112 -20.33 3.55 -10.63
N HIS A 113 -20.77 4.08 -9.50
CA HIS A 113 -19.90 4.34 -8.33
C HIS A 113 -19.62 3.09 -7.48
N THR A 114 -20.30 1.98 -7.69
CA THR A 114 -20.14 0.72 -6.93
C THR A 114 -18.68 0.24 -6.92
N ILE A 115 -17.92 0.53 -7.98
CA ILE A 115 -16.50 0.20 -8.01
C ILE A 115 -15.69 0.96 -6.97
N ASN A 116 -16.05 2.22 -6.65
CA ASN A 116 -15.43 2.99 -5.58
C ASN A 116 -15.74 2.39 -4.20
N ASP A 117 -16.93 1.82 -4.04
CA ASP A 117 -17.33 1.17 -2.80
C ASP A 117 -16.53 -0.11 -2.56
N TRP A 118 -16.22 -0.88 -3.61
CA TRP A 118 -15.33 -2.03 -3.51
C TRP A 118 -13.92 -1.63 -3.05
N MET A 119 -13.34 -0.58 -3.63
CA MET A 119 -12.04 -0.05 -3.21
C MET A 119 -12.07 0.43 -1.74
N SER A 120 -13.11 1.17 -1.39
CA SER A 120 -13.28 1.71 -0.04
C SER A 120 -13.45 0.62 1.00
N VAL A 121 -14.28 -0.40 0.73
CA VAL A 121 -14.58 -1.45 1.70
C VAL A 121 -13.35 -2.30 2.03
N TYR A 122 -12.47 -2.58 1.05
CA TYR A 122 -11.22 -3.29 1.31
C TYR A 122 -10.28 -2.49 2.21
N ALA A 123 -10.14 -1.18 1.95
CA ALA A 123 -9.31 -0.31 2.78
C ALA A 123 -9.88 -0.13 4.19
N MET A 124 -11.19 0.05 4.30
CA MET A 124 -11.88 0.16 5.58
C MET A 124 -11.76 -1.13 6.41
N ALA A 125 -11.86 -2.30 5.79
CA ALA A 125 -11.69 -3.59 6.45
C ALA A 125 -10.34 -3.68 7.16
N VAL A 126 -9.26 -3.29 6.49
CA VAL A 126 -7.91 -3.25 7.08
C VAL A 126 -7.83 -2.26 8.23
N ASN A 127 -8.37 -1.05 8.06
CA ASN A 127 -8.26 -0.02 9.08
C ASN A 127 -9.15 -0.30 10.30
N GLU A 128 -10.28 -0.94 10.13
CA GLU A 128 -11.10 -1.44 11.24
C GLU A 128 -10.38 -2.56 12.01
N GLU A 129 -9.66 -3.45 11.33
CA GLU A 129 -8.80 -4.44 11.98
C GLU A 129 -7.64 -3.76 12.72
N ASN A 130 -6.96 -2.77 12.12
CA ASN A 130 -5.94 -1.98 12.79
C ASN A 130 -6.47 -1.32 14.07
N ALA A 131 -7.62 -0.67 14.00
CA ALA A 131 -8.26 -0.02 15.14
C ALA A 131 -8.67 -0.99 16.25
N ALA A 132 -8.92 -2.24 15.92
CA ALA A 132 -9.28 -3.30 16.85
C ALA A 132 -8.07 -4.10 17.39
N GLY A 133 -6.85 -3.72 17.07
CA GLY A 133 -5.62 -4.41 17.47
C GLY A 133 -5.33 -5.69 16.67
N GLY A 134 -5.96 -5.85 15.51
CA GLY A 134 -5.68 -6.95 14.59
C GLY A 134 -4.33 -6.80 13.89
N GLN A 135 -3.84 -7.91 13.32
CA GLN A 135 -2.60 -7.92 12.57
C GLN A 135 -2.76 -7.20 11.23
N VAL A 136 -1.90 -6.23 10.96
CA VAL A 136 -1.79 -5.48 9.69
C VAL A 136 -0.36 -5.51 9.18
N VAL A 137 -0.17 -5.24 7.90
CA VAL A 137 1.15 -4.90 7.34
C VAL A 137 1.31 -3.39 7.38
N THR A 138 2.38 -2.92 8.03
CA THR A 138 2.71 -1.49 8.08
C THR A 138 3.24 -1.01 6.72
N ALA A 139 2.40 -0.25 5.95
CA ALA A 139 2.73 0.15 4.59
C ALA A 139 2.09 1.52 4.21
N PRO A 140 2.76 2.68 4.42
CA PRO A 140 4.05 2.86 5.10
C PRO A 140 3.92 2.91 6.62
N THR A 141 2.72 3.16 7.16
CA THR A 141 2.38 3.25 8.58
C THR A 141 1.16 2.39 8.89
N ASN A 142 0.84 2.18 10.17
CA ASN A 142 -0.38 1.47 10.57
C ASN A 142 -1.65 2.29 10.24
N GLY A 143 -1.60 3.62 10.38
CA GLY A 143 -2.74 4.48 10.08
C GLY A 143 -3.14 4.49 8.60
N ALA A 144 -2.19 4.24 7.70
CA ALA A 144 -2.42 4.15 6.26
C ALA A 144 -2.30 2.72 5.70
N ALA A 145 -2.39 1.71 6.56
CA ALA A 145 -2.17 0.30 6.19
C ALA A 145 -3.22 -0.27 5.23
N GLY A 146 -4.35 0.42 5.03
CA GLY A 146 -5.44 -0.04 4.18
C GLY A 146 -5.23 0.22 2.69
N VAL A 147 -4.50 1.26 2.30
CA VAL A 147 -4.45 1.74 0.91
C VAL A 147 -3.77 0.72 -0.02
N VAL A 148 -2.56 0.30 0.30
CA VAL A 148 -1.77 -0.62 -0.53
C VAL A 148 -2.48 -1.97 -0.72
N PRO A 149 -2.91 -2.68 0.35
CA PRO A 149 -3.60 -3.96 0.19
C PRO A 149 -4.95 -3.83 -0.51
N ALA A 150 -5.71 -2.76 -0.29
CA ALA A 150 -6.98 -2.54 -0.96
C ALA A 150 -6.81 -2.35 -2.47
N THR A 151 -5.81 -1.59 -2.88
CA THR A 151 -5.51 -1.37 -4.30
C THR A 151 -5.06 -2.66 -4.98
N LEU A 152 -4.22 -3.45 -4.31
CA LEU A 152 -3.78 -4.75 -4.83
C LEU A 152 -4.95 -5.75 -4.92
N ARG A 153 -5.84 -5.78 -3.91
CA ARG A 153 -7.03 -6.61 -3.92
C ARG A 153 -8.02 -6.18 -5.00
N TYR A 154 -8.25 -4.86 -5.16
CA TYR A 154 -9.04 -4.32 -6.26
C TYR A 154 -8.52 -4.78 -7.62
N TRP A 155 -7.20 -4.70 -7.84
CA TRP A 155 -6.60 -5.15 -9.08
C TRP A 155 -6.86 -6.64 -9.34
N LEU A 156 -6.67 -7.49 -8.32
CA LEU A 156 -6.88 -8.93 -8.46
C LEU A 156 -8.35 -9.32 -8.73
N ASP A 157 -9.30 -8.63 -8.09
CA ASP A 157 -10.71 -9.01 -8.12
C ASP A 157 -11.49 -8.36 -9.28
N HIS A 158 -11.03 -7.20 -9.78
CA HIS A 158 -11.83 -6.37 -10.69
C HIS A 158 -11.15 -6.01 -12.01
N VAL A 159 -9.83 -6.23 -12.14
CA VAL A 159 -9.13 -5.89 -13.38
C VAL A 159 -8.94 -7.15 -14.24
N PRO A 160 -9.48 -7.18 -15.47
CA PRO A 160 -9.30 -8.31 -16.37
C PRO A 160 -7.82 -8.60 -16.65
N GLY A 161 -7.42 -9.87 -16.58
CA GLY A 161 -6.04 -10.30 -16.81
C GLY A 161 -5.12 -10.16 -15.60
N ALA A 162 -5.61 -9.68 -14.46
CA ALA A 162 -4.86 -9.69 -13.22
C ALA A 162 -4.48 -11.12 -12.80
N THR A 163 -3.25 -11.29 -12.31
CA THR A 163 -2.75 -12.60 -11.90
C THR A 163 -1.89 -12.50 -10.65
N PRO A 164 -2.05 -13.42 -9.70
CA PRO A 164 -1.21 -13.45 -8.48
C PRO A 164 0.29 -13.51 -8.76
N LYS A 165 0.71 -14.00 -9.92
CA LYS A 165 2.13 -14.06 -10.32
C LYS A 165 2.80 -12.67 -10.38
N ARG A 166 2.03 -11.59 -10.55
CA ARG A 166 2.55 -10.22 -10.62
C ARG A 166 2.45 -9.45 -9.29
N ILE A 167 1.98 -10.09 -8.21
CA ILE A 167 1.99 -9.48 -6.87
C ILE A 167 3.40 -9.01 -6.45
N PRO A 168 4.48 -9.79 -6.66
CA PRO A 168 5.83 -9.33 -6.36
C PRO A 168 6.22 -8.05 -7.07
N GLU A 169 5.83 -7.87 -8.31
CA GLU A 169 6.07 -6.66 -9.10
C GLU A 169 5.38 -5.44 -8.48
N PHE A 170 4.10 -5.58 -8.11
CA PHE A 170 3.36 -4.54 -7.41
C PHE A 170 4.07 -4.14 -6.11
N LEU A 171 4.38 -5.11 -5.25
CA LEU A 171 4.95 -4.86 -3.93
C LEU A 171 6.36 -4.26 -4.01
N LEU A 172 7.20 -4.72 -4.93
CA LEU A 172 8.56 -4.19 -5.11
C LEU A 172 8.53 -2.76 -5.63
N THR A 173 7.64 -2.46 -6.59
CA THR A 173 7.45 -1.09 -7.09
C THR A 173 6.95 -0.17 -5.97
N ALA A 174 5.92 -0.57 -5.25
CA ALA A 174 5.41 0.18 -4.10
C ALA A 174 6.49 0.43 -3.04
N ALA A 175 7.33 -0.59 -2.77
CA ALA A 175 8.44 -0.47 -1.81
C ALA A 175 9.55 0.49 -2.29
N ALA A 176 9.83 0.56 -3.59
CA ALA A 176 10.79 1.52 -4.14
C ALA A 176 10.31 2.96 -3.93
N ILE A 177 9.06 3.26 -4.27
CA ILE A 177 8.46 4.59 -4.07
C ILE A 177 8.37 4.94 -2.59
N GLY A 178 7.88 4.04 -1.74
CA GLY A 178 7.82 4.25 -0.30
C GLY A 178 9.20 4.49 0.33
N GLY A 179 10.24 3.82 -0.19
CA GLY A 179 11.63 4.03 0.20
C GLY A 179 12.13 5.44 -0.13
N LEU A 180 11.86 5.94 -1.35
CA LEU A 180 12.20 7.30 -1.78
C LEU A 180 11.51 8.36 -0.91
N ILE A 181 10.21 8.20 -0.66
CA ILE A 181 9.47 9.15 0.19
C ILE A 181 10.02 9.13 1.62
N LYS A 182 10.26 7.95 2.19
CA LYS A 182 10.82 7.84 3.55
C LYS A 182 12.22 8.43 3.67
N PHE A 183 13.03 8.32 2.62
CA PHE A 183 14.39 8.85 2.61
C PHE A 183 14.42 10.39 2.53
N ASN A 184 13.55 10.98 1.71
CA ASN A 184 13.56 12.41 1.41
C ASN A 184 12.59 13.24 2.27
N ALA A 185 11.64 12.59 2.94
CA ALA A 185 10.59 13.24 3.73
C ALA A 185 10.14 12.34 4.90
N SER A 186 9.19 12.84 5.70
CA SER A 186 8.52 12.04 6.72
C SER A 186 7.33 11.27 6.13
N ILE A 187 7.11 10.05 6.65
CA ILE A 187 5.90 9.25 6.43
C ILE A 187 4.95 9.31 7.64
N SER A 188 5.27 10.15 8.63
CA SER A 188 4.54 10.23 9.89
C SER A 188 3.38 11.22 9.78
N GLY A 189 2.15 10.75 10.01
CA GLY A 189 0.98 11.61 10.11
C GLY A 189 1.08 12.61 11.28
N ALA A 190 1.71 12.22 12.39
CA ALA A 190 1.89 13.09 13.55
C ALA A 190 2.87 14.24 13.28
N GLU A 191 3.87 14.05 12.41
CA GLU A 191 4.86 15.06 12.08
C GLU A 191 4.39 15.98 10.94
N CYS A 192 3.88 15.38 9.88
CA CYS A 192 3.63 16.07 8.61
C CYS A 192 2.17 15.99 8.13
N GLY A 193 1.25 15.48 8.93
CA GLY A 193 -0.14 15.30 8.53
C GLY A 193 -0.40 14.01 7.76
N CYS A 194 -1.65 13.73 7.49
CA CYS A 194 -2.05 12.58 6.67
C CYS A 194 -1.60 12.71 5.21
N GLN A 195 -1.20 13.90 4.75
CA GLN A 195 -0.52 14.07 3.47
C GLN A 195 0.74 13.20 3.37
N ALA A 196 1.53 13.11 4.45
CA ALA A 196 2.71 12.25 4.52
C ALA A 196 2.35 10.78 4.66
N GLU A 197 1.32 10.45 5.40
CA GLU A 197 0.93 9.08 5.74
C GLU A 197 0.08 8.43 4.63
N VAL A 198 -1.14 8.93 4.43
CA VAL A 198 -2.07 8.43 3.41
C VAL A 198 -1.59 8.79 2.01
N GLY A 199 -0.98 9.97 1.84
CA GLY A 199 -0.40 10.40 0.57
C GLY A 199 0.72 9.46 0.11
N SER A 200 1.65 9.10 1.01
CA SER A 200 2.70 8.12 0.71
C SER A 200 2.13 6.75 0.36
N ALA A 201 1.13 6.27 1.14
CA ALA A 201 0.47 5.00 0.86
C ALA A 201 -0.20 4.99 -0.52
N SER A 202 -0.87 6.10 -0.88
CA SER A 202 -1.51 6.25 -2.19
C SER A 202 -0.51 6.31 -3.33
N ALA A 203 0.61 7.02 -3.17
CA ALA A 203 1.70 7.05 -4.14
C ALA A 203 2.31 5.65 -4.35
N MET A 204 2.57 4.91 -3.27
CA MET A 204 3.04 3.52 -3.31
C MET A 204 2.06 2.62 -4.08
N ALA A 205 0.77 2.74 -3.77
CA ALA A 205 -0.28 1.94 -4.37
C ALA A 205 -0.50 2.29 -5.85
N ALA A 206 -0.48 3.57 -6.21
CA ALA A 206 -0.60 4.03 -7.59
C ALA A 206 0.56 3.52 -8.46
N ALA A 207 1.79 3.65 -7.95
CA ALA A 207 2.97 3.12 -8.62
C ALA A 207 2.90 1.59 -8.84
N GLY A 208 2.56 0.85 -7.78
CA GLY A 208 2.40 -0.60 -7.85
C GLY A 208 1.33 -1.02 -8.87
N LEU A 209 0.18 -0.34 -8.86
CA LEU A 209 -0.90 -0.60 -9.81
C LEU A 209 -0.51 -0.24 -11.24
N CYS A 210 0.06 0.94 -11.47
CA CYS A 210 0.53 1.35 -12.80
C CYS A 210 1.54 0.35 -13.39
N ALA A 211 2.49 -0.14 -12.58
CA ALA A 211 3.44 -1.16 -13.00
C ALA A 211 2.74 -2.45 -13.46
N VAL A 212 1.80 -2.99 -12.69
CA VAL A 212 1.08 -4.23 -13.05
C VAL A 212 0.04 -4.03 -14.14
N LEU A 213 -0.33 -2.80 -14.48
CA LEU A 213 -1.09 -2.46 -15.67
C LEU A 213 -0.21 -2.36 -16.94
N GLY A 214 1.11 -2.44 -16.78
CA GLY A 214 2.08 -2.41 -17.89
C GLY A 214 2.66 -1.03 -18.15
N GLY A 215 2.54 -0.10 -17.21
CA GLY A 215 3.12 1.23 -17.31
C GLY A 215 4.66 1.20 -17.36
N SER A 216 5.24 2.09 -18.16
CA SER A 216 6.68 2.34 -18.18
C SER A 216 7.18 2.94 -16.87
N PRO A 217 8.48 2.89 -16.55
CA PRO A 217 9.02 3.52 -15.35
C PRO A 217 8.62 4.99 -15.18
N ALA A 218 8.57 5.77 -16.25
CA ALA A 218 8.12 7.16 -16.22
C ALA A 218 6.62 7.30 -15.89
N GLN A 219 5.77 6.42 -16.42
CA GLN A 219 4.35 6.40 -16.09
C GLN A 219 4.11 5.98 -14.63
N VAL A 220 4.89 5.03 -14.13
CA VAL A 220 4.84 4.58 -12.73
C VAL A 220 5.21 5.73 -11.78
N GLU A 221 6.25 6.48 -12.11
CA GLU A 221 6.67 7.65 -11.33
C GLU A 221 5.61 8.75 -11.36
N ASN A 222 5.09 9.07 -12.54
CA ASN A 222 4.02 10.07 -12.71
C ASN A 222 2.74 9.69 -11.94
N ALA A 223 2.35 8.42 -11.96
CA ALA A 223 1.22 7.93 -11.15
C ALA A 223 1.45 8.13 -9.65
N ALA A 224 2.68 7.88 -9.17
CA ALA A 224 3.04 8.11 -7.77
C ALA A 224 2.99 9.60 -7.42
N GLU A 225 3.49 10.47 -8.29
CA GLU A 225 3.44 11.93 -8.13
C GLU A 225 2.01 12.44 -8.06
N ILE A 226 1.16 12.10 -9.03
CA ILE A 226 -0.25 12.49 -9.04
C ILE A 226 -0.95 12.08 -7.74
N ALA A 227 -0.76 10.83 -7.31
CA ALA A 227 -1.38 10.35 -6.09
C ALA A 227 -0.89 11.11 -4.84
N LEU A 228 0.41 11.40 -4.75
CA LEU A 228 1.00 12.14 -3.63
C LEU A 228 0.53 13.58 -3.60
N GLU A 229 0.62 14.29 -4.72
CA GLU A 229 0.24 15.69 -4.89
C GLU A 229 -1.19 15.95 -4.44
N HIS A 230 -2.12 15.07 -4.81
CA HIS A 230 -3.55 15.21 -4.47
C HIS A 230 -3.88 14.90 -2.99
N HIS A 231 -2.86 14.63 -2.16
CA HIS A 231 -2.97 14.54 -0.71
C HIS A 231 -2.33 15.73 0.02
N LEU A 232 -1.67 16.65 -0.69
CA LEU A 232 -1.08 17.85 -0.08
C LEU A 232 -2.15 18.69 0.60
N GLY A 233 -1.84 19.18 1.79
CA GLY A 233 -2.76 19.95 2.63
C GLY A 233 -3.62 19.10 3.58
N MET A 234 -3.54 17.76 3.54
CA MET A 234 -4.29 16.88 4.44
C MET A 234 -3.63 16.83 5.82
N THR A 235 -4.30 17.41 6.80
CA THR A 235 -3.86 17.42 8.21
C THR A 235 -4.01 16.04 8.89
N CYS A 236 -3.47 15.88 10.09
CA CYS A 236 -3.69 14.71 10.94
C CYS A 236 -4.24 15.14 12.30
N ASP A 237 -5.54 14.97 12.47
CA ASP A 237 -6.29 15.35 13.66
C ASP A 237 -7.36 14.30 14.00
N PRO A 238 -6.93 13.06 14.33
CA PRO A 238 -7.87 12.00 14.64
C PRO A 238 -8.62 12.29 15.94
N VAL A 239 -9.92 12.00 15.96
CA VAL A 239 -10.78 12.23 17.13
C VAL A 239 -10.25 11.46 18.34
N LYS A 240 -9.99 12.17 19.43
CA LYS A 240 -9.35 11.66 20.67
C LYS A 240 -8.01 10.94 20.44
N GLY A 241 -7.29 11.26 19.37
CA GLY A 241 -6.03 10.61 19.03
C GLY A 241 -6.15 9.16 18.54
N LEU A 242 -7.38 8.67 18.32
CA LEU A 242 -7.61 7.29 17.88
C LEU A 242 -7.61 7.19 16.36
N VAL A 243 -6.88 6.21 15.82
CA VAL A 243 -6.79 5.93 14.38
C VAL A 243 -8.10 5.27 13.87
N GLN A 244 -9.20 6.03 13.98
CA GLN A 244 -10.55 5.61 13.59
C GLN A 244 -11.23 6.67 12.73
N VAL A 245 -11.53 7.85 13.28
CA VAL A 245 -12.17 8.96 12.56
C VAL A 245 -11.18 10.12 12.45
N PRO A 246 -10.85 10.57 11.23
CA PRO A 246 -11.33 10.16 9.91
C PRO A 246 -10.43 9.11 9.21
N CYS A 247 -9.53 8.44 9.91
CA CYS A 247 -8.49 7.60 9.32
C CYS A 247 -9.04 6.45 8.46
N ILE A 248 -10.13 5.82 8.89
CA ILE A 248 -10.73 4.68 8.19
C ILE A 248 -11.19 5.12 6.79
N GLU A 249 -11.94 6.22 6.69
CA GLU A 249 -12.43 6.75 5.40
C GLU A 249 -11.31 7.28 4.53
N ARG A 250 -10.29 7.91 5.12
CA ARG A 250 -9.13 8.43 4.38
C ARG A 250 -8.40 7.33 3.62
N ASN A 251 -8.32 6.13 4.17
CA ASN A 251 -7.74 4.99 3.47
C ASN A 251 -8.59 4.55 2.27
N GLY A 252 -9.92 4.55 2.39
CA GLY A 252 -10.82 4.27 1.27
C GLY A 252 -10.63 5.25 0.13
N LEU A 253 -10.67 6.56 0.43
CA LEU A 253 -10.44 7.61 -0.56
C LEU A 253 -8.99 7.60 -1.09
N GLY A 254 -8.01 7.24 -0.28
CA GLY A 254 -6.63 7.06 -0.71
C GLY A 254 -6.48 5.95 -1.76
N CYS A 255 -7.20 4.83 -1.60
CA CYS A 255 -7.24 3.76 -2.59
C CYS A 255 -7.87 4.23 -3.92
N ILE A 256 -9.00 4.95 -3.86
CA ILE A 256 -9.66 5.50 -5.06
C ILE A 256 -8.72 6.45 -5.81
N LYS A 257 -8.05 7.37 -5.10
CA LYS A 257 -7.07 8.28 -5.70
C LYS A 257 -5.90 7.52 -6.33
N ALA A 258 -5.40 6.47 -5.68
CA ALA A 258 -4.33 5.65 -6.22
C ALA A 258 -4.73 4.98 -7.54
N VAL A 259 -5.94 4.42 -7.62
CA VAL A 259 -6.47 3.81 -8.84
C VAL A 259 -6.66 4.85 -9.94
N SER A 260 -7.22 6.02 -9.60
CA SER A 260 -7.39 7.12 -10.54
C SER A 260 -6.05 7.60 -11.10
N ALA A 261 -5.05 7.82 -10.23
CA ALA A 261 -3.71 8.24 -10.63
C ALA A 261 -3.01 7.23 -11.54
N ALA A 262 -3.16 5.93 -11.26
CA ALA A 262 -2.60 4.87 -12.10
C ALA A 262 -3.27 4.75 -13.49
N SER A 263 -4.44 5.32 -13.66
CA SER A 263 -5.21 5.32 -14.91
C SER A 263 -4.91 6.51 -15.81
N LEU A 264 -4.38 7.60 -15.24
CA LEU A 264 -4.02 8.83 -15.95
C LEU A 264 -2.63 8.75 -16.55
#